data_015d290b1e13c682d570c2ba7bb300da
#
_entry.id   015d290b1e13c682d570c2ba7bb300da
#
_cell.length_a   1.000
_cell.length_b   1.000
_cell.length_c   1.000
_cell.angle_alpha   90.00
_cell.angle_beta   90.00
_cell.angle_gamma   90.00
#
_symmetry.space_group_name_H-M   'P 1'
#
loop_
_entity.id
_entity.type
_entity.pdbx_description
1 polymer ?
#
loop_
_entity_poly.entity_id
_entity_poly.type
_entity_poly.pdbx_seq_one_letter_code
_entity_poly.pdbx_strand_id
1 'polypeptide(L)'
;MRALVCRDWRPFEALELGEMPVPELRPGTVRVRIRAAGISFATGLVVEGKYQRKPPRPFAPGTEISGEVIEVASDVDRFRAGDRVMAFIDWGGLAEEAVIWAGQVYPVPEGLDWPEAIPLLSSYGTSFGALVERARLMAGEWVLVHGAGGGVGLAAVEIAKHLGARVIARAGTDEKRAWLKERGADHVLDSREADFKTPVMEITGGRGVGVVYDSLGGEVFHQSLRCLEIGGRLLTIGYAAGEIPTLGVNLLLLKNATVMGFNWGTYWGWTPVDERVRLTPERDRVMAGVAGLVRSGAARPRVHAVFPLERFADAFAEIRERRALGRIVITP
;
A
#
# COMPACT_ATOMS: atom_id res chain seq x y z
N MET A 1 12.27 21.81 13.23
CA MET A 1 10.88 21.39 13.00
C MET A 1 10.55 20.21 13.90
N ARG A 2 9.29 20.13 14.35
CA ARG A 2 8.81 19.01 15.17
C ARG A 2 8.69 17.76 14.33
N ALA A 3 9.05 16.61 14.89
CA ALA A 3 9.01 15.30 14.21
C ALA A 3 8.92 14.15 15.21
N LEU A 4 8.45 13.00 14.77
CA LEU A 4 8.68 11.72 15.44
C LEU A 4 10.09 11.23 15.06
N VAL A 5 10.95 10.94 16.04
CA VAL A 5 12.38 10.73 15.79
C VAL A 5 12.78 9.31 16.13
N CYS A 6 13.37 8.61 15.15
CA CYS A 6 14.01 7.30 15.34
C CYS A 6 15.54 7.51 15.45
N ARG A 7 16.08 7.46 16.68
CA ARG A 7 17.53 7.58 16.96
C ARG A 7 18.21 6.21 16.92
N ASP A 8 17.49 5.19 17.38
CA ASP A 8 17.94 3.80 17.43
C ASP A 8 16.83 2.87 16.95
N TRP A 9 17.19 1.63 16.52
CA TRP A 9 16.22 0.62 16.16
C TRP A 9 15.41 0.21 17.39
N ARG A 10 14.12 0.49 17.38
CA ARG A 10 13.22 0.23 18.52
C ARG A 10 11.78 0.05 18.04
N PRO A 11 10.88 -0.53 18.87
CA PRO A 11 9.45 -0.58 18.55
C PRO A 11 8.89 0.81 18.25
N PHE A 12 7.93 0.90 17.34
CA PHE A 12 7.35 2.17 16.90
C PHE A 12 6.78 2.99 18.07
N GLU A 13 6.18 2.33 19.05
CA GLU A 13 5.58 2.94 20.23
C GLU A 13 6.62 3.52 21.22
N ALA A 14 7.86 3.11 21.07
CA ALA A 14 8.98 3.60 21.89
C ALA A 14 9.72 4.79 21.25
N LEU A 15 9.24 5.27 20.10
CA LEU A 15 9.77 6.49 19.47
C LEU A 15 9.38 7.71 20.30
N GLU A 16 10.07 8.81 20.07
CA GLU A 16 9.89 10.05 20.83
C GLU A 16 9.65 11.23 19.88
N LEU A 17 8.78 12.13 20.31
CA LEU A 17 8.67 13.44 19.68
C LEU A 17 9.92 14.26 19.98
N GLY A 18 10.41 14.95 18.98
CA GLY A 18 11.60 15.79 19.12
C GLY A 18 11.70 16.79 17.98
N GLU A 19 12.84 17.45 17.94
CA GLU A 19 13.16 18.38 16.86
C GLU A 19 14.18 17.77 15.90
N MET A 20 13.98 18.05 14.62
CA MET A 20 14.91 17.78 13.54
C MET A 20 15.20 19.06 12.74
N PRO A 21 16.37 19.15 12.10
CA PRO A 21 16.63 20.24 11.17
C PRO A 21 15.56 20.32 10.10
N VAL A 22 15.18 21.52 9.69
CA VAL A 22 14.35 21.72 8.50
C VAL A 22 15.20 21.33 7.29
N PRO A 23 14.72 20.44 6.41
CA PRO A 23 15.49 20.03 5.24
C PRO A 23 15.76 21.20 4.29
N GLU A 24 16.97 21.29 3.76
CA GLU A 24 17.32 22.31 2.78
C GLU A 24 16.73 22.02 1.41
N LEU A 25 16.20 23.06 0.76
CA LEU A 25 15.76 22.97 -0.63
C LEU A 25 16.98 22.71 -1.54
N ARG A 26 16.84 21.80 -2.50
CA ARG A 26 17.89 21.41 -3.45
C ARG A 26 17.37 21.52 -4.88
N PRO A 27 18.24 21.61 -5.89
CA PRO A 27 17.80 21.53 -7.29
C PRO A 27 16.92 20.31 -7.54
N GLY A 28 15.87 20.49 -8.35
CA GLY A 28 14.90 19.45 -8.70
C GLY A 28 13.92 19.09 -7.59
N THR A 29 13.86 19.84 -6.47
CA THR A 29 13.01 19.51 -5.33
C THR A 29 11.95 20.59 -5.02
N VAL A 30 10.94 20.16 -4.29
CA VAL A 30 9.93 21.04 -3.67
C VAL A 30 9.93 20.84 -2.16
N ARG A 31 9.64 21.88 -1.40
CA ARG A 31 9.37 21.78 0.04
C ARG A 31 7.87 21.73 0.26
N VAL A 32 7.43 20.76 1.02
CA VAL A 32 6.01 20.52 1.31
C VAL A 32 5.79 20.64 2.81
N ARG A 33 4.81 21.46 3.20
CA ARG A 33 4.22 21.43 4.54
C ARG A 33 3.29 20.25 4.61
N ILE A 34 3.60 19.29 5.46
CA ILE A 34 2.84 18.04 5.60
C ILE A 34 1.53 18.33 6.33
N ARG A 35 0.43 17.87 5.76
CA ARG A 35 -0.92 17.97 6.34
C ARG A 35 -1.45 16.61 6.78
N ALA A 36 -0.97 15.54 6.14
CA ALA A 36 -1.27 14.17 6.53
C ALA A 36 -0.12 13.24 6.13
N ALA A 37 0.13 12.23 6.93
CA ALA A 37 1.12 11.18 6.70
C ALA A 37 0.54 9.80 6.98
N GLY A 38 0.85 8.84 6.12
CA GLY A 38 0.41 7.46 6.27
C GLY A 38 1.36 6.63 7.12
N ILE A 39 0.81 5.79 7.97
CA ILE A 39 1.54 4.72 8.66
C ILE A 39 1.01 3.34 8.27
N SER A 40 1.89 2.35 8.32
CA SER A 40 1.58 0.98 7.92
C SER A 40 2.37 -0.02 8.75
N PHE A 41 2.08 -1.31 8.60
CA PHE A 41 2.88 -2.38 9.19
C PHE A 41 4.37 -2.27 8.79
N ALA A 42 4.65 -1.90 7.53
CA ALA A 42 6.03 -1.70 7.07
C ALA A 42 6.74 -0.54 7.79
N THR A 43 6.02 0.49 8.23
CA THR A 43 6.60 1.60 9.01
C THR A 43 7.19 1.08 10.33
N GLY A 44 6.51 0.16 11.02
CA GLY A 44 7.03 -0.51 12.20
C GLY A 44 8.30 -1.31 11.92
N LEU A 45 8.31 -2.10 10.84
CA LEU A 45 9.49 -2.86 10.43
C LEU A 45 10.69 -1.97 10.11
N VAL A 46 10.48 -0.79 9.52
CA VAL A 46 11.54 0.18 9.22
C VAL A 46 12.18 0.69 10.50
N VAL A 47 11.41 1.13 11.47
CA VAL A 47 11.95 1.69 12.73
C VAL A 47 12.56 0.62 13.64
N GLU A 48 12.19 -0.64 13.48
CA GLU A 48 12.82 -1.79 14.15
C GLU A 48 14.07 -2.29 13.42
N GLY A 49 14.42 -1.72 12.26
CA GLY A 49 15.56 -2.18 11.44
C GLY A 49 15.34 -3.54 10.78
N LYS A 50 14.10 -4.03 10.73
CA LYS A 50 13.70 -5.33 10.15
C LYS A 50 13.25 -5.24 8.70
N TYR A 51 13.15 -4.03 8.14
CA TYR A 51 12.80 -3.83 6.74
C TYR A 51 14.06 -3.87 5.86
N GLN A 52 13.91 -4.22 4.57
CA GLN A 52 15.01 -4.27 3.62
C GLN A 52 15.71 -2.92 3.40
N ARG A 53 14.99 -1.81 3.63
CA ARG A 53 15.55 -0.47 3.59
C ARG A 53 15.74 0.08 5.00
N LYS A 54 16.96 0.56 5.27
CA LYS A 54 17.37 1.10 6.57
C LYS A 54 17.80 2.56 6.40
N PRO A 55 16.96 3.54 6.77
CA PRO A 55 17.35 4.94 6.74
C PRO A 55 18.56 5.25 7.63
N PRO A 56 19.39 6.25 7.28
CA PRO A 56 20.42 6.75 8.17
C PRO A 56 19.77 7.38 9.41
N ARG A 57 20.29 7.05 10.60
CA ARG A 57 19.80 7.57 11.88
C ARG A 57 20.55 8.84 12.31
N PRO A 58 19.91 9.83 12.95
CA PRO A 58 18.47 9.87 13.26
C PRO A 58 17.61 10.20 12.02
N PHE A 59 16.37 9.70 11.97
CA PHE A 59 15.42 10.04 10.91
C PHE A 59 13.99 10.12 11.46
N ALA A 60 13.10 10.86 10.77
CA ALA A 60 11.67 10.76 10.99
C ALA A 60 11.09 9.64 10.10
N PRO A 61 10.30 8.71 10.63
CA PRO A 61 9.64 7.68 9.81
C PRO A 61 8.50 8.26 8.98
N GLY A 62 7.79 7.38 8.24
CA GLY A 62 6.70 7.78 7.35
C GLY A 62 7.18 8.00 5.92
N THR A 63 6.46 7.35 4.98
CA THR A 63 6.86 7.31 3.57
C THR A 63 5.79 7.85 2.64
N GLU A 64 4.61 8.14 3.15
CA GLU A 64 3.46 8.63 2.40
C GLU A 64 2.99 9.92 3.03
N ILE A 65 2.95 10.97 2.24
CA ILE A 65 2.48 12.27 2.71
C ILE A 65 1.48 12.89 1.73
N SER A 66 0.66 13.78 2.26
CA SER A 66 -0.06 14.80 1.50
C SER A 66 0.09 16.15 2.20
N GLY A 67 0.12 17.21 1.42
CA GLY A 67 0.34 18.53 1.97
C GLY A 67 0.41 19.61 0.91
N GLU A 68 0.86 20.79 1.32
CA GLU A 68 0.92 21.99 0.53
C GLU A 68 2.37 22.32 0.17
N VAL A 69 2.63 22.57 -1.09
CA VAL A 69 3.92 23.09 -1.54
C VAL A 69 4.12 24.49 -0.98
N ILE A 70 5.20 24.71 -0.24
CA ILE A 70 5.53 26.03 0.35
C ILE A 70 6.73 26.69 -0.31
N GLU A 71 7.59 25.91 -0.97
CA GLU A 71 8.77 26.41 -1.67
C GLU A 71 9.12 25.47 -2.83
N VAL A 72 9.62 26.03 -3.93
CA VAL A 72 9.98 25.30 -5.15
C VAL A 72 11.37 25.71 -5.59
N ALA A 73 12.23 24.77 -5.92
CA ALA A 73 13.54 25.06 -6.50
C ALA A 73 13.40 25.72 -7.89
N SER A 74 14.34 26.60 -8.21
CA SER A 74 14.28 27.45 -9.42
C SER A 74 14.28 26.69 -10.75
N ASP A 75 14.65 25.41 -10.74
CA ASP A 75 14.68 24.50 -11.88
C ASP A 75 13.45 23.57 -11.97
N VAL A 76 12.41 23.83 -11.17
CA VAL A 76 11.16 23.07 -11.15
C VAL A 76 9.99 23.93 -11.59
N ASP A 77 9.47 23.68 -12.80
CA ASP A 77 8.35 24.42 -13.40
C ASP A 77 6.98 23.78 -13.16
N ARG A 78 6.97 22.55 -12.67
CA ARG A 78 5.79 21.68 -12.57
C ARG A 78 4.88 22.04 -11.40
N PHE A 79 5.40 22.69 -10.36
CA PHE A 79 4.69 23.03 -9.14
C PHE A 79 4.94 24.48 -8.75
N ARG A 80 4.06 25.02 -7.90
CA ARG A 80 4.17 26.35 -7.31
C ARG A 80 3.70 26.29 -5.84
N ALA A 81 4.09 27.29 -5.06
CA ALA A 81 3.59 27.45 -3.69
C ALA A 81 2.06 27.52 -3.69
N GLY A 82 1.44 26.84 -2.72
CA GLY A 82 -0.01 26.67 -2.60
C GLY A 82 -0.57 25.42 -3.27
N ASP A 83 0.19 24.72 -4.11
CA ASP A 83 -0.29 23.49 -4.75
C ASP A 83 -0.55 22.39 -3.71
N ARG A 84 -1.70 21.70 -3.87
CA ARG A 84 -2.08 20.55 -3.07
C ARG A 84 -1.45 19.31 -3.66
N VAL A 85 -0.56 18.65 -2.91
CA VAL A 85 0.23 17.53 -3.41
C VAL A 85 0.20 16.33 -2.48
N MET A 86 0.49 15.16 -3.07
CA MET A 86 0.78 13.92 -2.37
C MET A 86 2.10 13.34 -2.89
N ALA A 87 2.86 12.67 -2.04
CA ALA A 87 4.14 12.09 -2.41
C ALA A 87 4.44 10.80 -1.64
N PHE A 88 5.15 9.89 -2.33
CA PHE A 88 5.74 8.72 -1.70
C PHE A 88 7.24 8.96 -1.57
N ILE A 89 7.73 9.05 -0.33
CA ILE A 89 9.07 9.51 -0.01
C ILE A 89 9.90 8.42 0.67
N ASP A 90 11.18 8.66 0.80
CA ASP A 90 12.10 7.70 1.41
C ASP A 90 11.86 7.53 2.92
N TRP A 91 11.73 8.64 3.63
CA TRP A 91 11.43 8.83 5.05
C TRP A 91 11.12 10.31 5.28
N GLY A 92 10.73 10.68 6.49
CA GLY A 92 10.46 12.08 6.84
C GLY A 92 8.99 12.46 6.90
N GLY A 93 8.06 11.51 6.66
CA GLY A 93 6.63 11.81 6.62
C GLY A 93 6.02 12.17 7.98
N LEU A 94 6.57 11.68 9.08
CA LEU A 94 6.10 12.02 10.44
C LEU A 94 6.87 13.24 11.01
N ALA A 95 6.85 14.33 10.24
CA ALA A 95 7.42 15.63 10.55
C ALA A 95 6.54 16.72 9.95
N GLU A 96 6.81 17.99 10.31
CA GLU A 96 6.04 19.14 9.82
C GLU A 96 6.29 19.47 8.35
N GLU A 97 7.51 19.23 7.85
CA GLU A 97 7.92 19.56 6.49
C GLU A 97 8.80 18.46 5.88
N ALA A 98 8.77 18.34 4.56
CA ALA A 98 9.68 17.51 3.80
C ALA A 98 10.16 18.22 2.53
N VAL A 99 11.40 17.96 2.13
CA VAL A 99 11.93 18.33 0.82
C VAL A 99 11.97 17.08 -0.07
N ILE A 100 11.33 17.15 -1.23
CA ILE A 100 11.00 16.00 -2.05
C ILE A 100 11.44 16.26 -3.49
N TRP A 101 12.05 15.26 -4.13
CA TRP A 101 12.28 15.33 -5.57
C TRP A 101 10.96 15.49 -6.33
N ALA A 102 10.86 16.54 -7.15
CA ALA A 102 9.63 16.89 -7.86
C ALA A 102 9.06 15.75 -8.70
N GLY A 103 9.92 14.83 -9.20
CA GLY A 103 9.51 13.63 -9.92
C GLY A 103 8.71 12.60 -9.09
N GLN A 104 8.68 12.72 -7.75
CA GLN A 104 7.90 11.84 -6.87
C GLN A 104 6.63 12.49 -6.32
N VAL A 105 6.34 13.71 -6.76
CA VAL A 105 5.21 14.50 -6.29
C VAL A 105 4.08 14.47 -7.32
N TYR A 106 2.85 14.26 -6.84
CA TYR A 106 1.63 14.21 -7.64
C TYR A 106 0.59 15.16 -7.05
N PRO A 107 -0.26 15.79 -7.88
CA PRO A 107 -1.36 16.59 -7.38
C PRO A 107 -2.35 15.69 -6.62
N VAL A 108 -2.91 16.21 -5.52
CA VAL A 108 -4.05 15.56 -4.86
C VAL A 108 -5.24 15.63 -5.83
N PRO A 109 -5.90 14.50 -6.15
CA PRO A 109 -7.09 14.52 -6.98
C PRO A 109 -8.18 15.44 -6.41
N GLU A 110 -8.90 16.13 -7.29
CA GLU A 110 -10.01 17.00 -6.91
C GLU A 110 -11.06 16.23 -6.11
N GLY A 111 -11.62 16.88 -5.09
CA GLY A 111 -12.65 16.31 -4.22
C GLY A 111 -12.12 15.48 -3.04
N LEU A 112 -10.83 15.16 -2.98
CA LEU A 112 -10.24 14.46 -1.84
C LEU A 112 -9.62 15.44 -0.83
N ASP A 113 -9.74 15.09 0.46
CA ASP A 113 -9.01 15.77 1.52
C ASP A 113 -7.57 15.22 1.65
N TRP A 114 -6.79 15.77 2.59
CA TRP A 114 -5.40 15.37 2.82
C TRP A 114 -5.27 13.91 3.26
N PRO A 115 -6.03 13.44 4.27
CA PRO A 115 -6.01 12.05 4.69
C PRO A 115 -6.43 11.07 3.58
N GLU A 116 -7.43 11.40 2.78
CA GLU A 116 -7.95 10.54 1.70
C GLU A 116 -6.96 10.36 0.55
N ALA A 117 -6.04 11.30 0.34
CA ALA A 117 -4.98 11.18 -0.66
C ALA A 117 -3.93 10.11 -0.31
N ILE A 118 -3.72 9.82 0.98
CA ILE A 118 -2.69 8.89 1.47
C ILE A 118 -2.84 7.47 0.92
N PRO A 119 -4.04 6.84 0.94
CA PRO A 119 -4.20 5.49 0.40
C PRO A 119 -3.82 5.36 -1.09
N LEU A 120 -3.94 6.45 -1.88
CA LEU A 120 -3.66 6.41 -3.31
C LEU A 120 -2.21 6.07 -3.63
N LEU A 121 -1.29 6.54 -2.80
CA LEU A 121 0.15 6.37 -3.02
C LEU A 121 0.58 4.91 -2.90
N SER A 122 0.37 4.29 -1.75
CA SER A 122 0.84 2.92 -1.54
C SER A 122 -0.25 1.89 -1.75
N SER A 123 -1.45 2.07 -1.20
CA SER A 123 -2.48 1.04 -1.29
C SER A 123 -2.96 0.85 -2.72
N TYR A 124 -3.42 1.93 -3.36
CA TYR A 124 -3.89 1.84 -4.75
C TYR A 124 -2.73 1.69 -5.73
N GLY A 125 -1.60 2.38 -5.54
CA GLY A 125 -0.41 2.21 -6.39
C GLY A 125 0.09 0.77 -6.41
N THR A 126 0.21 0.13 -5.24
CA THR A 126 0.59 -1.29 -5.13
C THR A 126 -0.42 -2.18 -5.85
N SER A 127 -1.71 -2.01 -5.55
CA SER A 127 -2.73 -2.93 -6.04
C SER A 127 -3.00 -2.74 -7.53
N PHE A 128 -2.94 -1.50 -8.04
CA PHE A 128 -3.05 -1.22 -9.47
C PHE A 128 -1.85 -1.82 -10.24
N GLY A 129 -0.63 -1.52 -9.80
CA GLY A 129 0.56 -2.08 -10.43
C GLY A 129 0.59 -3.61 -10.40
N ALA A 130 0.16 -4.23 -9.28
CA ALA A 130 0.11 -5.66 -9.14
C ALA A 130 -0.96 -6.31 -10.05
N LEU A 131 -2.19 -5.82 -10.02
CA LEU A 131 -3.31 -6.44 -10.74
C LEU A 131 -3.31 -6.09 -12.24
N VAL A 132 -3.05 -4.83 -12.58
CA VAL A 132 -3.12 -4.34 -13.98
C VAL A 132 -1.81 -4.61 -14.73
N GLU A 133 -0.68 -4.11 -14.21
CA GLU A 133 0.59 -4.19 -14.93
C GLU A 133 1.23 -5.58 -14.82
N ARG A 134 1.18 -6.19 -13.62
CA ARG A 134 1.91 -7.43 -13.36
C ARG A 134 1.09 -8.68 -13.66
N ALA A 135 -0.11 -8.81 -13.07
CA ALA A 135 -0.98 -9.97 -13.28
C ALA A 135 -1.82 -9.87 -14.54
N ARG A 136 -2.05 -8.67 -15.09
CA ARG A 136 -2.92 -8.41 -16.23
C ARG A 136 -4.30 -9.07 -16.03
N LEU A 137 -4.92 -8.70 -14.89
CA LEU A 137 -6.24 -9.21 -14.53
C LEU A 137 -7.27 -8.82 -15.60
N MET A 138 -8.04 -9.78 -16.08
CA MET A 138 -9.04 -9.57 -17.13
C MET A 138 -10.47 -9.62 -16.57
N ALA A 139 -11.38 -8.98 -17.27
CA ALA A 139 -12.81 -9.06 -16.97
C ALA A 139 -13.29 -10.51 -16.97
N GLY A 140 -14.15 -10.86 -16.00
CA GLY A 140 -14.70 -12.19 -15.82
C GLY A 140 -13.81 -13.19 -15.08
N GLU A 141 -12.51 -12.92 -14.89
CA GLU A 141 -11.64 -13.78 -14.08
C GLU A 141 -12.04 -13.73 -12.60
N TRP A 142 -11.83 -14.84 -11.90
CA TRP A 142 -11.90 -14.88 -10.45
C TRP A 142 -10.59 -14.39 -9.82
N VAL A 143 -10.68 -13.47 -8.86
CA VAL A 143 -9.54 -13.07 -8.01
C VAL A 143 -9.85 -13.36 -6.55
N LEU A 144 -8.92 -14.04 -5.87
CA LEU A 144 -8.96 -14.26 -4.43
C LEU A 144 -8.05 -13.23 -3.76
N VAL A 145 -8.62 -12.38 -2.88
CA VAL A 145 -7.89 -11.32 -2.20
C VAL A 145 -7.77 -11.64 -0.71
N HIS A 146 -6.55 -11.86 -0.24
CA HIS A 146 -6.23 -12.01 1.17
C HIS A 146 -5.96 -10.67 1.84
N GLY A 147 -6.29 -10.57 3.15
CA GLY A 147 -6.12 -9.33 3.89
C GLY A 147 -6.99 -8.19 3.33
N ALA A 148 -8.16 -8.51 2.78
CA ALA A 148 -9.01 -7.58 2.04
C ALA A 148 -9.50 -6.38 2.86
N GLY A 149 -9.55 -6.47 4.19
CA GLY A 149 -9.90 -5.35 5.08
C GLY A 149 -8.75 -4.36 5.34
N GLY A 150 -7.52 -4.66 4.92
CA GLY A 150 -6.37 -3.75 5.02
C GLY A 150 -6.25 -2.85 3.79
N GLY A 151 -5.39 -1.83 3.87
CA GLY A 151 -5.27 -0.81 2.82
C GLY A 151 -5.06 -1.38 1.40
N VAL A 152 -4.05 -2.24 1.20
CA VAL A 152 -3.76 -2.81 -0.13
C VAL A 152 -4.83 -3.80 -0.60
N GLY A 153 -5.36 -4.63 0.32
CA GLY A 153 -6.39 -5.61 -0.04
C GLY A 153 -7.71 -4.96 -0.43
N LEU A 154 -8.08 -3.90 0.28
CA LEU A 154 -9.26 -3.10 -0.02
C LEU A 154 -9.16 -2.43 -1.40
N ALA A 155 -8.03 -1.81 -1.69
CA ALA A 155 -7.76 -1.25 -3.01
C ALA A 155 -7.79 -2.33 -4.10
N ALA A 156 -7.27 -3.54 -3.81
CA ALA A 156 -7.31 -4.65 -4.75
C ALA A 156 -8.74 -5.08 -5.09
N VAL A 157 -9.64 -5.13 -4.10
CA VAL A 157 -11.08 -5.43 -4.32
C VAL A 157 -11.71 -4.40 -5.25
N GLU A 158 -11.55 -3.11 -4.97
CA GLU A 158 -12.15 -2.04 -5.79
C GLU A 158 -11.58 -2.03 -7.22
N ILE A 159 -10.28 -2.17 -7.37
CA ILE A 159 -9.62 -2.24 -8.69
C ILE A 159 -10.12 -3.45 -9.47
N ALA A 160 -10.16 -4.63 -8.86
CA ALA A 160 -10.63 -5.84 -9.51
C ALA A 160 -12.09 -5.71 -9.96
N LYS A 161 -12.96 -5.13 -9.14
CA LYS A 161 -14.35 -4.85 -9.52
C LYS A 161 -14.45 -3.86 -10.68
N HIS A 162 -13.65 -2.80 -10.66
CA HIS A 162 -13.60 -1.84 -11.77
C HIS A 162 -13.17 -2.49 -13.10
N LEU A 163 -12.26 -3.45 -13.04
CA LEU A 163 -11.81 -4.24 -14.20
C LEU A 163 -12.84 -5.28 -14.68
N GLY A 164 -13.98 -5.43 -14.00
CA GLY A 164 -15.00 -6.42 -14.33
C GLY A 164 -14.68 -7.84 -13.85
N ALA A 165 -13.72 -8.01 -12.97
CA ALA A 165 -13.40 -9.31 -12.37
C ALA A 165 -14.43 -9.73 -11.30
N ARG A 166 -14.47 -11.01 -11.00
CA ARG A 166 -15.22 -11.61 -9.89
C ARG A 166 -14.32 -11.73 -8.67
N VAL A 167 -14.75 -11.23 -7.53
CA VAL A 167 -13.92 -11.10 -6.34
C VAL A 167 -14.36 -12.00 -5.22
N ILE A 168 -13.45 -12.84 -4.73
CA ILE A 168 -13.57 -13.56 -3.46
C ILE A 168 -12.63 -12.83 -2.47
N ALA A 169 -13.18 -12.16 -1.46
CA ALA A 169 -12.42 -11.42 -0.47
C ALA A 169 -12.34 -12.16 0.87
N ARG A 170 -11.21 -12.10 1.59
CA ARG A 170 -11.07 -12.69 2.92
C ARG A 170 -10.78 -11.62 3.97
N ALA A 171 -11.59 -11.56 5.04
CA ALA A 171 -11.42 -10.65 6.16
C ALA A 171 -11.89 -11.27 7.49
N GLY A 172 -11.29 -10.80 8.64
CA GLY A 172 -11.45 -11.49 9.91
C GLY A 172 -12.66 -11.07 10.74
N THR A 173 -13.19 -9.83 10.59
CA THR A 173 -14.32 -9.35 11.39
C THR A 173 -15.59 -9.22 10.56
N ASP A 174 -16.75 -9.33 11.22
CA ASP A 174 -18.05 -9.19 10.56
C ASP A 174 -18.19 -7.80 9.92
N GLU A 175 -17.73 -6.75 10.59
CA GLU A 175 -17.71 -5.39 10.07
C GLU A 175 -16.92 -5.30 8.77
N LYS A 176 -15.68 -5.83 8.74
CA LYS A 176 -14.86 -5.85 7.53
C LYS A 176 -15.51 -6.63 6.40
N ARG A 177 -16.13 -7.76 6.72
CA ARG A 177 -16.83 -8.59 5.73
C ARG A 177 -18.07 -7.89 5.17
N ALA A 178 -18.89 -7.26 6.01
CA ALA A 178 -20.04 -6.47 5.58
C ALA A 178 -19.61 -5.34 4.63
N TRP A 179 -18.59 -4.59 5.05
CA TRP A 179 -18.03 -3.51 4.25
C TRP A 179 -17.51 -3.96 2.87
N LEU A 180 -16.83 -5.12 2.80
CA LEU A 180 -16.34 -5.68 1.52
C LEU A 180 -17.47 -6.07 0.57
N LYS A 181 -18.61 -6.55 1.11
CA LYS A 181 -19.83 -6.80 0.32
C LYS A 181 -20.40 -5.51 -0.27
N GLU A 182 -20.47 -4.45 0.52
CA GLU A 182 -20.92 -3.13 0.07
C GLU A 182 -20.01 -2.55 -1.03
N ARG A 183 -18.72 -2.93 -1.01
CA ARG A 183 -17.75 -2.53 -2.04
C ARG A 183 -17.73 -3.45 -3.25
N GLY A 184 -18.65 -4.40 -3.34
CA GLY A 184 -18.90 -5.19 -4.51
C GLY A 184 -18.12 -6.50 -4.59
N ALA A 185 -17.50 -6.97 -3.50
CA ALA A 185 -16.97 -8.32 -3.46
C ALA A 185 -18.11 -9.34 -3.69
N ASP A 186 -17.95 -10.23 -4.68
CA ASP A 186 -18.99 -11.19 -5.03
C ASP A 186 -19.18 -12.23 -3.93
N HIS A 187 -18.07 -12.66 -3.32
CA HIS A 187 -18.07 -13.52 -2.14
C HIS A 187 -17.10 -13.01 -1.08
N VAL A 188 -17.50 -13.21 0.19
CA VAL A 188 -16.65 -12.81 1.31
C VAL A 188 -16.55 -13.97 2.29
N LEU A 189 -15.31 -14.41 2.55
CA LEU A 189 -14.98 -15.52 3.43
C LEU A 189 -14.37 -15.00 4.74
N ASP A 190 -14.61 -15.74 5.83
CA ASP A 190 -13.95 -15.46 7.11
C ASP A 190 -12.47 -15.87 7.03
N SER A 191 -11.56 -14.94 7.30
CA SER A 191 -10.13 -15.23 7.28
C SER A 191 -9.63 -15.98 8.52
N ARG A 192 -10.49 -16.16 9.54
CA ARG A 192 -10.19 -16.99 10.73
C ARG A 192 -10.37 -18.48 10.44
N GLU A 193 -11.19 -18.81 9.45
CA GLU A 193 -11.34 -20.20 9.01
C GLU A 193 -10.07 -20.69 8.34
N ALA A 194 -9.55 -21.82 8.84
CA ALA A 194 -8.28 -22.37 8.36
C ALA A 194 -8.41 -22.92 6.93
N ASP A 195 -9.51 -23.61 6.61
CA ASP A 195 -9.79 -24.07 5.26
C ASP A 195 -10.58 -23.03 4.48
N PHE A 196 -9.91 -22.39 3.54
CA PHE A 196 -10.57 -21.54 2.55
C PHE A 196 -10.51 -22.13 1.14
N LYS A 197 -9.74 -23.19 0.93
CA LYS A 197 -9.67 -23.86 -0.37
C LYS A 197 -11.01 -24.45 -0.75
N THR A 198 -11.63 -25.20 0.15
CA THR A 198 -12.92 -25.86 -0.12
C THR A 198 -13.98 -24.86 -0.59
N PRO A 199 -14.31 -23.78 0.16
CA PRO A 199 -15.28 -22.80 -0.31
C PRO A 199 -14.86 -22.07 -1.60
N VAL A 200 -13.56 -21.79 -1.81
CA VAL A 200 -13.10 -21.18 -3.07
C VAL A 200 -13.35 -22.13 -4.25
N MET A 201 -13.07 -23.41 -4.11
CA MET A 201 -13.33 -24.38 -5.18
C MET A 201 -14.83 -24.54 -5.45
N GLU A 202 -15.68 -24.56 -4.42
CA GLU A 202 -17.14 -24.60 -4.59
C GLU A 202 -17.65 -23.36 -5.34
N ILE A 203 -17.26 -22.15 -4.94
CA ILE A 203 -17.64 -20.88 -5.58
C ILE A 203 -17.23 -20.86 -7.06
N THR A 204 -16.06 -21.42 -7.38
CA THR A 204 -15.52 -21.41 -8.75
C THR A 204 -15.92 -22.62 -9.58
N GLY A 205 -16.82 -23.48 -9.09
CA GLY A 205 -17.26 -24.70 -9.79
C GLY A 205 -16.14 -25.70 -10.02
N GLY A 206 -15.21 -25.82 -9.09
CA GLY A 206 -14.06 -26.75 -9.13
C GLY A 206 -12.87 -26.29 -9.97
N ARG A 207 -12.96 -25.17 -10.68
CA ARG A 207 -11.85 -24.66 -11.53
C ARG A 207 -10.75 -23.98 -10.75
N GLY A 208 -11.11 -23.25 -9.71
CA GLY A 208 -10.21 -22.37 -8.99
C GLY A 208 -10.25 -20.93 -9.51
N VAL A 209 -9.29 -20.10 -9.06
CA VAL A 209 -9.20 -18.67 -9.39
C VAL A 209 -8.06 -18.38 -10.36
N GLY A 210 -8.27 -17.41 -11.26
CA GLY A 210 -7.25 -16.95 -12.20
C GLY A 210 -6.15 -16.17 -11.53
N VAL A 211 -6.48 -15.40 -10.49
CA VAL A 211 -5.50 -14.59 -9.74
C VAL A 211 -5.68 -14.76 -8.23
N VAL A 212 -4.57 -14.89 -7.52
CA VAL A 212 -4.51 -14.71 -6.06
C VAL A 212 -3.72 -13.44 -5.77
N TYR A 213 -4.27 -12.57 -4.93
CA TYR A 213 -3.60 -11.39 -4.36
C TYR A 213 -3.25 -11.67 -2.90
N ASP A 214 -1.98 -11.96 -2.61
CA ASP A 214 -1.53 -12.39 -1.29
C ASP A 214 -0.63 -11.33 -0.61
N SER A 215 -1.16 -10.69 0.41
CA SER A 215 -0.44 -9.76 1.29
C SER A 215 0.00 -10.37 2.63
N LEU A 216 -0.29 -11.66 2.86
CA LEU A 216 -0.12 -12.32 4.14
C LEU A 216 1.09 -13.26 4.17
N GLY A 217 1.28 -14.08 3.13
CA GLY A 217 2.31 -15.13 3.12
C GLY A 217 1.99 -16.30 4.06
N GLY A 218 3.03 -17.02 4.52
CA GLY A 218 2.90 -18.15 5.43
C GLY A 218 2.02 -19.29 4.85
N GLU A 219 1.23 -19.94 5.71
CA GLU A 219 0.35 -21.05 5.32
C GLU A 219 -0.74 -20.63 4.31
N VAL A 220 -1.16 -19.36 4.35
CA VAL A 220 -2.12 -18.82 3.38
C VAL A 220 -1.60 -18.95 1.95
N PHE A 221 -0.32 -18.70 1.73
CA PHE A 221 0.33 -18.86 0.43
C PHE A 221 0.23 -20.30 -0.10
N HIS A 222 0.53 -21.30 0.75
CA HIS A 222 0.52 -22.71 0.34
C HIS A 222 -0.87 -23.18 -0.07
N GLN A 223 -1.88 -22.79 0.67
CA GLN A 223 -3.25 -23.13 0.37
C GLN A 223 -3.75 -22.40 -0.88
N SER A 224 -3.31 -21.14 -1.08
CA SER A 224 -3.63 -20.31 -2.25
C SER A 224 -3.12 -20.90 -3.56
N LEU A 225 -1.94 -21.52 -3.59
CA LEU A 225 -1.43 -22.22 -4.77
C LEU A 225 -2.38 -23.33 -5.23
N ARG A 226 -3.05 -23.99 -4.27
CA ARG A 226 -4.03 -25.05 -4.57
C ARG A 226 -5.36 -24.51 -5.06
N CYS A 227 -5.67 -23.24 -4.77
CA CYS A 227 -6.86 -22.56 -5.27
C CYS A 227 -6.72 -22.02 -6.69
N LEU A 228 -5.51 -21.95 -7.26
CA LEU A 228 -5.31 -21.50 -8.63
C LEU A 228 -5.93 -22.45 -9.64
N GLU A 229 -6.52 -21.91 -10.69
CA GLU A 229 -6.86 -22.65 -11.90
C GLU A 229 -5.60 -22.95 -12.73
N ILE A 230 -5.74 -23.74 -13.81
CA ILE A 230 -4.65 -23.98 -14.77
C ILE A 230 -4.26 -22.64 -15.43
N GLY A 231 -2.98 -22.31 -15.44
CA GLY A 231 -2.47 -21.03 -15.93
C GLY A 231 -2.64 -19.86 -14.96
N GLY A 232 -3.16 -20.12 -13.74
CA GLY A 232 -3.40 -19.08 -12.73
C GLY A 232 -2.13 -18.40 -12.23
N ARG A 233 -2.27 -17.21 -11.65
CA ARG A 233 -1.18 -16.35 -11.17
C ARG A 233 -1.37 -16.03 -9.70
N LEU A 234 -0.32 -16.21 -8.88
CA LEU A 234 -0.28 -15.78 -7.49
C LEU A 234 0.65 -14.58 -7.36
N LEU A 235 0.10 -13.45 -6.95
CA LEU A 235 0.85 -12.25 -6.62
C LEU A 235 1.25 -12.29 -5.15
N THR A 236 2.56 -12.30 -4.85
CA THR A 236 3.06 -12.06 -3.49
C THR A 236 3.36 -10.58 -3.31
N ILE A 237 2.60 -9.94 -2.42
CA ILE A 237 2.62 -8.49 -2.14
C ILE A 237 3.35 -8.20 -0.83
N GLY A 238 3.25 -9.12 0.13
CA GLY A 238 3.86 -8.95 1.44
C GLY A 238 3.66 -10.16 2.33
N TYR A 239 4.18 -10.07 3.55
CA TYR A 239 4.22 -11.17 4.51
C TYR A 239 3.72 -10.72 5.88
N ALA A 240 2.51 -10.12 5.90
CA ALA A 240 1.91 -9.58 7.12
C ALA A 240 1.56 -10.66 8.18
N ALA A 241 1.57 -11.95 7.81
CA ALA A 241 1.50 -13.05 8.77
C ALA A 241 2.82 -13.26 9.53
N GLY A 242 3.93 -12.65 9.08
CA GLY A 242 5.25 -12.73 9.71
C GLY A 242 6.15 -13.85 9.17
N GLU A 243 5.67 -14.67 8.25
CA GLU A 243 6.41 -15.79 7.67
C GLU A 243 6.54 -15.66 6.16
N ILE A 244 7.77 -15.78 5.66
CA ILE A 244 8.07 -15.86 4.23
C ILE A 244 7.91 -17.31 3.79
N PRO A 245 6.95 -17.61 2.88
CA PRO A 245 6.66 -18.98 2.49
C PRO A 245 7.77 -19.58 1.61
N THR A 246 7.92 -20.89 1.66
CA THR A 246 8.71 -21.66 0.70
C THR A 246 7.81 -22.17 -0.43
N LEU A 247 8.38 -22.41 -1.62
CA LEU A 247 7.63 -22.83 -2.79
C LEU A 247 8.12 -24.20 -3.29
N GLY A 248 7.24 -25.17 -3.29
CA GLY A 248 7.42 -26.40 -4.05
C GLY A 248 7.15 -26.15 -5.53
N VAL A 249 8.20 -25.97 -6.34
CA VAL A 249 8.09 -25.58 -7.77
C VAL A 249 7.34 -26.60 -8.63
N ASN A 250 7.24 -27.86 -8.19
CA ASN A 250 6.44 -28.90 -8.85
C ASN A 250 4.95 -28.53 -8.95
N LEU A 251 4.42 -27.76 -8.00
CA LEU A 251 3.04 -27.27 -8.03
C LEU A 251 2.81 -26.32 -9.21
N LEU A 252 3.80 -25.52 -9.56
CA LEU A 252 3.73 -24.62 -10.72
C LEU A 252 3.67 -25.41 -12.02
N LEU A 253 4.52 -26.45 -12.13
CA LEU A 253 4.55 -27.33 -13.30
C LEU A 253 3.19 -28.03 -13.53
N LEU A 254 2.59 -28.58 -12.46
CA LEU A 254 1.33 -29.34 -12.57
C LEU A 254 0.14 -28.47 -12.98
N LYS A 255 0.17 -27.18 -12.71
CA LYS A 255 -0.93 -26.24 -13.02
C LYS A 255 -0.57 -25.24 -14.13
N ASN A 256 0.63 -25.28 -14.70
CA ASN A 256 1.17 -24.22 -15.54
C ASN A 256 1.01 -22.83 -14.86
N ALA A 257 1.10 -22.78 -13.54
CA ALA A 257 0.85 -21.58 -12.75
C ALA A 257 2.09 -20.70 -12.65
N THR A 258 1.89 -19.43 -12.28
CA THR A 258 2.97 -18.47 -12.08
C THR A 258 2.89 -17.88 -10.67
N VAL A 259 4.04 -17.74 -9.99
CA VAL A 259 4.18 -16.91 -8.79
C VAL A 259 4.93 -15.64 -9.18
N MET A 260 4.37 -14.49 -8.85
CA MET A 260 4.89 -13.17 -9.21
C MET A 260 5.11 -12.32 -7.98
N GLY A 261 6.31 -11.80 -7.78
CA GLY A 261 6.56 -10.75 -6.80
C GLY A 261 6.16 -9.39 -7.35
N PHE A 262 5.61 -8.53 -6.50
CA PHE A 262 5.40 -7.13 -6.80
C PHE A 262 5.79 -6.26 -5.60
N ASN A 263 6.85 -5.46 -5.78
CA ASN A 263 7.32 -4.50 -4.79
C ASN A 263 7.17 -3.08 -5.37
N TRP A 264 6.14 -2.37 -4.93
CA TRP A 264 5.89 -0.99 -5.35
C TRP A 264 7.04 -0.04 -4.97
N GLY A 265 7.74 -0.32 -3.86
CA GLY A 265 8.91 0.44 -3.44
C GLY A 265 10.04 0.48 -4.48
N THR A 266 10.12 -0.50 -5.39
CA THR A 266 11.11 -0.52 -6.48
C THR A 266 10.98 0.72 -7.37
N TYR A 267 9.77 1.17 -7.64
CA TYR A 267 9.50 2.34 -8.49
C TYR A 267 9.80 3.67 -7.80
N TRP A 268 10.11 3.62 -6.49
CA TRP A 268 10.43 4.76 -5.65
C TRP A 268 11.89 4.76 -5.16
N GLY A 269 12.73 3.89 -5.74
CA GLY A 269 14.14 3.78 -5.41
C GLY A 269 14.45 2.94 -4.16
N TRP A 270 13.50 2.08 -3.72
CA TRP A 270 13.68 1.23 -2.54
C TRP A 270 14.31 -0.12 -2.88
N THR A 271 15.36 -0.09 -3.64
CA THR A 271 16.18 -1.22 -4.07
C THR A 271 17.65 -0.92 -3.80
N PRO A 272 18.52 -1.92 -3.77
CA PRO A 272 19.97 -1.69 -3.59
C PRO A 272 20.58 -0.73 -4.61
N VAL A 273 20.05 -0.74 -5.86
CA VAL A 273 20.35 0.26 -6.88
C VAL A 273 19.11 1.14 -7.05
N ASP A 274 19.29 2.45 -6.95
CA ASP A 274 18.18 3.39 -7.09
C ASP A 274 17.72 3.49 -8.55
N GLU A 275 16.60 2.87 -8.85
CA GLU A 275 15.99 2.80 -10.17
C GLU A 275 14.86 3.81 -10.40
N ARG A 276 14.61 4.74 -9.44
CA ARG A 276 13.43 5.63 -9.46
C ARG A 276 13.32 6.48 -10.72
N VAL A 277 14.45 6.95 -11.24
CA VAL A 277 14.47 7.77 -12.47
C VAL A 277 14.17 6.91 -13.69
N ARG A 278 14.78 5.75 -13.81
CA ARG A 278 14.57 4.81 -14.91
C ARG A 278 13.12 4.31 -14.97
N LEU A 279 12.52 4.06 -13.79
CA LEU A 279 11.17 3.52 -13.66
C LEU A 279 10.08 4.61 -13.57
N THR A 280 10.43 5.87 -13.77
CA THR A 280 9.45 6.97 -13.78
C THR A 280 8.30 6.75 -14.77
N PRO A 281 8.52 6.31 -16.03
CA PRO A 281 7.41 6.12 -16.97
C PRO A 281 6.39 5.07 -16.50
N GLU A 282 6.86 3.97 -15.92
CA GLU A 282 6.01 2.91 -15.39
C GLU A 282 5.25 3.38 -14.14
N ARG A 283 5.93 4.07 -13.24
CA ARG A 283 5.34 4.65 -12.04
C ARG A 283 4.24 5.66 -12.41
N ASP A 284 4.51 6.56 -13.33
CA ASP A 284 3.57 7.59 -13.76
C ASP A 284 2.34 6.98 -14.45
N ARG A 285 2.51 5.89 -15.20
CA ARG A 285 1.41 5.10 -15.77
C ARG A 285 0.49 4.54 -14.67
N VAL A 286 1.08 3.93 -13.65
CA VAL A 286 0.32 3.41 -12.49
C VAL A 286 -0.42 4.54 -11.78
N MET A 287 0.26 5.67 -11.50
CA MET A 287 -0.35 6.80 -10.79
C MET A 287 -1.44 7.48 -11.62
N ALA A 288 -1.27 7.56 -12.94
CA ALA A 288 -2.32 8.04 -13.85
C ALA A 288 -3.55 7.12 -13.85
N GLY A 289 -3.33 5.80 -13.81
CA GLY A 289 -4.40 4.81 -13.66
C GLY A 289 -5.14 4.98 -12.33
N VAL A 290 -4.43 5.13 -11.21
CA VAL A 290 -5.02 5.41 -9.90
C VAL A 290 -5.84 6.69 -9.90
N ALA A 291 -5.31 7.77 -10.49
CA ALA A 291 -6.08 9.02 -10.65
C ALA A 291 -7.33 8.83 -11.52
N GLY A 292 -7.26 7.97 -12.54
CA GLY A 292 -8.40 7.56 -13.36
C GLY A 292 -9.50 6.87 -12.55
N LEU A 293 -9.12 5.98 -11.63
CA LEU A 293 -10.07 5.31 -10.72
C LEU A 293 -10.78 6.31 -9.81
N VAL A 294 -10.08 7.32 -9.30
CA VAL A 294 -10.69 8.38 -8.48
C VAL A 294 -11.71 9.16 -9.31
N ARG A 295 -11.32 9.63 -10.51
CA ARG A 295 -12.21 10.39 -11.40
C ARG A 295 -13.47 9.63 -11.81
N SER A 296 -13.38 8.32 -11.99
CA SER A 296 -14.53 7.46 -12.31
C SER A 296 -15.39 7.09 -11.10
N GLY A 297 -14.97 7.45 -9.87
CA GLY A 297 -15.62 7.04 -8.63
C GLY A 297 -15.42 5.57 -8.26
N ALA A 298 -14.54 4.87 -8.97
CA ALA A 298 -14.21 3.46 -8.69
C ALA A 298 -13.28 3.32 -7.48
N ALA A 299 -12.34 4.24 -7.28
CA ALA A 299 -11.56 4.34 -6.06
C ALA A 299 -12.30 5.19 -5.03
N ARG A 300 -12.50 4.63 -3.85
CA ARG A 300 -13.11 5.28 -2.69
C ARG A 300 -12.19 5.10 -1.49
N PRO A 301 -11.10 5.88 -1.40
CA PRO A 301 -10.06 5.72 -0.38
C PRO A 301 -10.66 5.67 1.03
N ARG A 302 -10.30 4.64 1.79
CA ARG A 302 -10.81 4.49 3.17
C ARG A 302 -9.71 4.83 4.15
N VAL A 303 -9.91 5.92 4.88
CA VAL A 303 -9.17 6.25 6.09
C VAL A 303 -9.96 5.70 7.27
N HIS A 304 -9.33 4.81 8.05
CA HIS A 304 -9.94 4.26 9.26
C HIS A 304 -10.03 5.31 10.35
N ALA A 305 -8.90 5.95 10.63
CA ALA A 305 -8.80 7.00 11.63
C ALA A 305 -7.65 7.96 11.33
N VAL A 306 -7.79 9.19 11.81
CA VAL A 306 -6.77 10.23 11.78
C VAL A 306 -6.37 10.55 13.22
N PHE A 307 -5.07 10.54 13.49
CA PHE A 307 -4.51 10.84 14.80
C PHE A 307 -3.58 12.04 14.71
N PRO A 308 -3.53 12.91 15.72
CA PRO A 308 -2.47 13.89 15.82
C PRO A 308 -1.12 13.20 16.09
N LEU A 309 -0.03 13.86 15.74
CA LEU A 309 1.33 13.29 15.85
C LEU A 309 1.64 12.80 17.28
N GLU A 310 1.12 13.49 18.29
CA GLU A 310 1.28 13.15 19.71
C GLU A 310 0.69 11.77 20.07
N ARG A 311 -0.27 11.31 19.30
CA ARG A 311 -0.95 10.01 19.49
C ARG A 311 -0.45 8.92 18.54
N PHE A 312 0.80 9.04 18.08
CA PHE A 312 1.40 8.08 17.14
C PHE A 312 1.38 6.63 17.64
N ALA A 313 1.55 6.41 18.95
CA ALA A 313 1.53 5.07 19.54
C ALA A 313 0.12 4.44 19.47
N ASP A 314 -0.93 5.23 19.75
CA ASP A 314 -2.32 4.79 19.62
C ASP A 314 -2.65 4.46 18.15
N ALA A 315 -2.19 5.32 17.25
CA ALA A 315 -2.36 5.12 15.81
C ALA A 315 -1.72 3.80 15.34
N PHE A 316 -0.53 3.46 15.84
CA PHE A 316 0.14 2.22 15.46
C PHE A 316 -0.49 0.99 16.12
N ALA A 317 -1.08 1.13 17.31
CA ALA A 317 -1.82 0.06 17.99
C ALA A 317 -3.00 -0.44 17.12
N GLU A 318 -3.71 0.44 16.39
CA GLU A 318 -4.77 0.05 15.45
C GLU A 318 -4.28 -0.92 14.37
N ILE A 319 -3.04 -0.71 13.90
CA ILE A 319 -2.41 -1.57 12.88
C ILE A 319 -1.98 -2.91 13.50
N ARG A 320 -1.25 -2.85 14.63
CA ARG A 320 -0.70 -4.01 15.31
C ARG A 320 -1.80 -4.98 15.77
N GLU A 321 -2.90 -4.44 16.27
CA GLU A 321 -4.04 -5.23 16.76
C GLU A 321 -5.04 -5.58 15.63
N ARG A 322 -4.70 -5.24 14.38
CA ARG A 322 -5.49 -5.55 13.19
C ARG A 322 -6.91 -5.00 13.21
N ARG A 323 -7.15 -3.91 13.98
CA ARG A 323 -8.45 -3.24 14.04
C ARG A 323 -8.73 -2.39 12.81
N ALA A 324 -7.69 -1.81 12.20
CA ALA A 324 -7.83 -0.91 11.07
C ALA A 324 -8.63 -1.53 9.91
N LEU A 325 -9.60 -0.78 9.41
CA LEU A 325 -10.30 -0.99 8.14
C LEU A 325 -9.88 0.11 7.16
N GLY A 326 -8.93 -0.18 6.29
CA GLY A 326 -8.29 0.81 5.43
C GLY A 326 -6.97 1.34 6.01
N ARG A 327 -6.74 2.65 5.91
CA ARG A 327 -5.47 3.30 6.31
C ARG A 327 -5.58 4.06 7.62
N ILE A 328 -4.49 4.08 8.36
CA ILE A 328 -4.30 4.98 9.51
C ILE A 328 -3.45 6.15 9.04
N VAL A 329 -3.86 7.34 9.44
CA VAL A 329 -3.24 8.60 9.05
C VAL A 329 -2.85 9.39 10.29
N ILE A 330 -1.71 10.06 10.24
CA ILE A 330 -1.24 10.98 11.27
C ILE A 330 -1.18 12.39 10.67
N THR A 331 -1.61 13.38 11.45
CA THR A 331 -1.44 14.80 11.14
C THR A 331 -0.33 15.36 12.01
N PRO A 332 0.76 15.86 11.41
CA PRO A 332 1.88 16.49 12.15
C PRO A 332 1.53 17.76 12.89
#